data_d0154650279a0c99b403df1b3f53641b
#
_entry.id   d0154650279a0c99b403df1b3f53641b
#
_cell.length_a   1.000
_cell.length_b   1.000
_cell.length_c   1.000
_cell.angle_alpha   90.00
_cell.angle_beta   90.00
_cell.angle_gamma   90.00
#
_symmetry.space_group_name_H-M   'P 1'
#
loop_
_entity.id
_entity.type
_entity.pdbx_description
1 polymer ?
#
loop_
_entity_poly.entity_id
_entity_poly.type
_entity_poly.pdbx_seq_one_letter_code
_entity_poly.pdbx_strand_id
1 'polypeptide(L)'
;MIIEQAKKYLGINYDGKIKVMDYYNDNCYPLVKKSRKYKIKPNDNWCACFTSVIAHQCGLSPDLFPYEVSVGEQVKLAKERGTFTQNMERAKAGDLIIFNWNGDAWPDHVGIVKTINKGIVTSIEGNHNKTVGYRNLALNSPFIVGFIKL
;
A
#
# COMPACT_ATOMS: atom_id res chain seq x y z
N MET A 1 3.46 14.61 1.00
CA MET A 1 1.99 14.71 0.98
C MET A 1 1.32 13.39 1.32
N ILE A 2 1.63 12.31 0.63
CA ILE A 2 1.06 10.98 0.91
C ILE A 2 1.39 10.48 2.32
N ILE A 3 2.61 10.72 2.79
CA ILE A 3 3.07 10.34 4.12
C ILE A 3 2.26 11.07 5.20
N GLU A 4 2.11 12.40 5.07
CA GLU A 4 1.39 13.20 6.04
C GLU A 4 -0.11 12.82 6.09
N GLN A 5 -0.68 12.47 4.94
CA GLN A 5 -2.07 12.00 4.89
C GLN A 5 -2.19 10.64 5.61
N ALA A 6 -1.27 9.72 5.37
CA ALA A 6 -1.27 8.41 6.02
C ALA A 6 -1.14 8.50 7.54
N LYS A 7 -0.32 9.43 8.04
CA LYS A 7 -0.13 9.64 9.49
C LYS A 7 -1.42 9.97 10.23
N LYS A 8 -2.39 10.58 9.57
CA LYS A 8 -3.69 10.93 10.19
C LYS A 8 -4.48 9.71 10.64
N TYR A 9 -4.13 8.53 10.14
CA TYR A 9 -4.82 7.28 10.43
C TYR A 9 -4.10 6.39 11.45
N LEU A 10 -2.95 6.83 11.97
CA LEU A 10 -2.19 6.03 12.94
C LEU A 10 -3.05 5.65 14.14
N GLY A 11 -3.06 4.35 14.47
CA GLY A 11 -3.76 3.84 15.64
C GLY A 11 -5.28 3.78 15.55
N ILE A 12 -5.86 3.91 14.35
CA ILE A 12 -7.33 3.84 14.20
C ILE A 12 -7.89 2.53 14.76
N ASN A 13 -9.08 2.62 15.35
CA ASN A 13 -9.81 1.46 15.88
C ASN A 13 -10.63 0.75 14.76
N TYR A 14 -11.44 -0.24 15.16
CA TYR A 14 -12.29 -0.97 14.22
C TYR A 14 -13.22 -0.04 13.44
N ASP A 15 -13.88 0.90 14.10
CA ASP A 15 -14.77 1.85 13.41
C ASP A 15 -14.01 2.71 12.40
N GLY A 16 -12.79 3.12 12.73
CA GLY A 16 -11.90 3.82 11.81
C GLY A 16 -11.55 2.97 10.58
N LYS A 17 -11.26 1.68 10.79
CA LYS A 17 -11.03 0.73 9.69
C LYS A 17 -12.25 0.65 8.78
N ILE A 18 -13.45 0.53 9.33
CA ILE A 18 -14.68 0.46 8.54
C ILE A 18 -14.86 1.74 7.71
N LYS A 19 -14.56 2.90 8.28
CA LYS A 19 -14.61 4.17 7.53
C LYS A 19 -13.61 4.20 6.36
N VAL A 20 -12.42 3.64 6.53
CA VAL A 20 -11.44 3.50 5.44
C VAL A 20 -11.99 2.60 4.34
N MET A 21 -12.58 1.46 4.70
CA MET A 21 -13.17 0.52 3.74
C MET A 21 -14.36 1.15 3.00
N ASP A 22 -15.23 1.86 3.70
CA ASP A 22 -16.36 2.57 3.09
C ASP A 22 -15.88 3.63 2.11
N TYR A 23 -14.85 4.39 2.48
CA TYR A 23 -14.24 5.37 1.58
C TYR A 23 -13.73 4.71 0.30
N TYR A 24 -13.01 3.59 0.44
CA TYR A 24 -12.53 2.83 -0.72
C TYR A 24 -13.69 2.42 -1.64
N ASN A 25 -14.73 1.81 -1.07
CA ASN A 25 -15.87 1.33 -1.84
C ASN A 25 -16.61 2.45 -2.57
N ASP A 26 -16.66 3.65 -1.97
CA ASP A 26 -17.36 4.80 -2.56
C ASP A 26 -16.49 5.53 -3.60
N ASN A 27 -15.18 5.63 -3.39
CA ASN A 27 -14.32 6.53 -4.16
C ASN A 27 -13.24 5.83 -5.00
N CYS A 28 -12.66 4.73 -4.51
CA CYS A 28 -11.59 4.01 -5.21
C CYS A 28 -12.13 2.90 -6.10
N TYR A 29 -13.13 2.19 -5.63
CA TYR A 29 -13.80 1.12 -6.39
C TYR A 29 -14.18 1.54 -7.82
N PRO A 30 -14.74 2.73 -8.07
CA PRO A 30 -15.06 3.16 -9.44
C PRO A 30 -13.85 3.26 -10.38
N LEU A 31 -12.63 3.42 -9.82
CA LEU A 31 -11.40 3.60 -10.58
C LEU A 31 -10.72 2.27 -10.96
N VAL A 32 -11.19 1.16 -10.40
CA VAL A 32 -10.63 -0.17 -10.65
C VAL A 32 -11.18 -0.72 -11.96
N LYS A 33 -10.36 -1.51 -12.68
CA LYS A 33 -10.79 -2.17 -13.92
C LYS A 33 -12.06 -3.00 -13.68
N LYS A 34 -12.98 -3.03 -14.66
CA LYS A 34 -14.25 -3.76 -14.56
C LYS A 34 -14.07 -5.22 -14.14
N SER A 35 -13.08 -5.91 -14.69
CA SER A 35 -12.76 -7.31 -14.35
C SER A 35 -12.23 -7.50 -12.93
N ARG A 36 -11.83 -6.41 -12.27
CA ARG A 36 -11.24 -6.42 -10.93
C ARG A 36 -12.13 -5.74 -9.89
N LYS A 37 -13.36 -5.40 -10.23
CA LYS A 37 -14.30 -4.75 -9.31
C LYS A 37 -14.65 -5.66 -8.15
N TYR A 38 -14.26 -5.26 -6.95
CA TYR A 38 -14.55 -5.95 -5.71
C TYR A 38 -14.70 -4.92 -4.60
N LYS A 39 -15.82 -4.94 -3.91
CA LYS A 39 -16.03 -4.10 -2.71
C LYS A 39 -15.42 -4.80 -1.51
N ILE A 40 -14.50 -4.12 -0.85
CA ILE A 40 -13.83 -4.67 0.33
C ILE A 40 -14.84 -4.87 1.47
N LYS A 41 -14.64 -5.95 2.23
CA LYS A 41 -15.48 -6.38 3.34
C LYS A 41 -14.71 -6.32 4.65
N PRO A 42 -15.40 -6.21 5.80
CA PRO A 42 -14.76 -6.00 7.11
C PRO A 42 -13.67 -6.99 7.50
N ASN A 43 -13.76 -8.25 7.06
CA ASN A 43 -12.78 -9.28 7.40
C ASN A 43 -11.66 -9.44 6.37
N ASP A 44 -11.68 -8.68 5.29
CA ASP A 44 -10.65 -8.73 4.28
C ASP A 44 -9.35 -8.06 4.76
N ASN A 45 -8.22 -8.49 4.19
CA ASN A 45 -6.98 -7.76 4.31
C ASN A 45 -7.14 -6.38 3.67
N TRP A 46 -6.72 -5.33 4.37
CA TRP A 46 -6.98 -3.95 3.95
C TRP A 46 -5.73 -3.09 3.78
N CYS A 47 -4.55 -3.71 3.65
CA CYS A 47 -3.31 -2.96 3.42
C CYS A 47 -3.31 -2.22 2.07
N ALA A 48 -3.69 -2.89 0.98
CA ALA A 48 -3.79 -2.26 -0.34
C ALA A 48 -4.97 -1.28 -0.41
N CYS A 49 -6.09 -1.60 0.25
CA CYS A 49 -7.21 -0.68 0.43
C CYS A 49 -6.75 0.63 1.07
N PHE A 50 -6.01 0.54 2.17
CA PHE A 50 -5.48 1.71 2.88
C PHE A 50 -4.61 2.58 1.97
N THR A 51 -3.63 1.99 1.28
CA THR A 51 -2.77 2.77 0.38
C THR A 51 -3.57 3.45 -0.74
N SER A 52 -4.59 2.76 -1.27
CA SER A 52 -5.48 3.33 -2.29
C SER A 52 -6.28 4.51 -1.76
N VAL A 53 -6.83 4.42 -0.54
CA VAL A 53 -7.56 5.50 0.11
C VAL A 53 -6.65 6.73 0.28
N ILE A 54 -5.45 6.53 0.80
CA ILE A 54 -4.49 7.62 1.01
C ILE A 54 -4.13 8.30 -0.32
N ALA A 55 -3.84 7.50 -1.36
CA ALA A 55 -3.52 8.01 -2.69
C ALA A 55 -4.68 8.84 -3.27
N HIS A 56 -5.91 8.35 -3.14
CA HIS A 56 -7.09 9.06 -3.62
C HIS A 56 -7.29 10.39 -2.89
N GLN A 57 -7.14 10.40 -1.57
CA GLN A 57 -7.23 11.62 -0.77
C GLN A 57 -6.15 12.64 -1.10
N CYS A 58 -5.03 12.18 -1.66
CA CYS A 58 -3.95 13.05 -2.16
C CYS A 58 -4.14 13.46 -3.63
N GLY A 59 -5.20 13.03 -4.28
CA GLY A 59 -5.51 13.40 -5.66
C GLY A 59 -4.69 12.66 -6.72
N LEU A 60 -4.10 11.50 -6.40
CA LEU A 60 -3.36 10.73 -7.38
C LEU A 60 -4.30 10.09 -8.41
N SER A 61 -4.01 10.31 -9.70
CA SER A 61 -4.83 9.75 -10.77
C SER A 61 -4.65 8.24 -10.89
N PRO A 62 -5.65 7.52 -11.47
CA PRO A 62 -5.52 6.09 -11.75
C PRO A 62 -4.38 5.74 -12.72
N ASP A 63 -3.89 6.70 -13.49
CA ASP A 63 -2.74 6.50 -14.38
C ASP A 63 -1.43 6.43 -13.59
N LEU A 64 -1.38 7.05 -12.42
CA LEU A 64 -0.19 7.11 -11.58
C LEU A 64 -0.22 6.10 -10.44
N PHE A 65 -1.39 5.81 -9.91
CA PHE A 65 -1.53 4.92 -8.75
C PHE A 65 -2.33 3.66 -9.12
N PRO A 66 -1.84 2.47 -8.76
CA PRO A 66 -2.56 1.21 -9.04
C PRO A 66 -3.66 0.98 -7.99
N TYR A 67 -4.82 1.60 -8.18
CA TYR A 67 -5.97 1.42 -7.31
C TYR A 67 -6.44 -0.03 -7.31
N GLU A 68 -6.37 -0.68 -6.15
CA GLU A 68 -6.67 -2.10 -6.01
C GLU A 68 -6.79 -2.48 -4.53
N VAL A 69 -7.48 -3.55 -4.22
CA VAL A 69 -7.51 -4.17 -2.89
C VAL A 69 -6.54 -5.35 -2.78
N SER A 70 -5.99 -5.83 -3.88
CA SER A 70 -5.03 -6.92 -3.93
C SER A 70 -3.62 -6.37 -4.16
N VAL A 71 -2.70 -6.71 -3.26
CA VAL A 71 -1.29 -6.31 -3.38
C VAL A 71 -0.67 -6.89 -4.65
N GLY A 72 -0.93 -8.16 -4.95
CA GLY A 72 -0.42 -8.80 -6.16
C GLY A 72 -0.89 -8.11 -7.43
N GLU A 73 -2.13 -7.66 -7.47
CA GLU A 73 -2.65 -6.91 -8.61
C GLU A 73 -2.07 -5.49 -8.69
N GLN A 74 -1.80 -4.84 -7.55
CA GLN A 74 -1.05 -3.56 -7.55
C GLN A 74 0.33 -3.73 -8.19
N VAL A 75 1.05 -4.78 -7.81
CA VAL A 75 2.38 -5.08 -8.38
C VAL A 75 2.29 -5.37 -9.87
N LYS A 76 1.30 -6.15 -10.29
CA LYS A 76 1.08 -6.46 -11.70
C LYS A 76 0.86 -5.20 -12.53
N LEU A 77 -0.02 -4.31 -12.08
CA LEU A 77 -0.27 -3.03 -12.73
C LEU A 77 1.01 -2.17 -12.80
N ALA A 78 1.75 -2.11 -11.70
CA ALA A 78 2.99 -1.34 -11.64
C ALA A 78 4.05 -1.90 -12.61
N LYS A 79 4.15 -3.21 -12.74
CA LYS A 79 5.05 -3.85 -13.71
C LYS A 79 4.64 -3.49 -15.14
N GLU A 80 3.36 -3.55 -15.46
CA GLU A 80 2.84 -3.17 -16.78
C GLU A 80 3.15 -1.72 -17.13
N ARG A 81 3.18 -0.83 -16.11
CA ARG A 81 3.45 0.61 -16.27
C ARG A 81 4.93 0.95 -16.16
N GLY A 82 5.80 0.00 -15.86
CA GLY A 82 7.23 0.24 -15.65
C GLY A 82 7.56 1.00 -14.37
N THR A 83 6.69 0.99 -13.37
CA THR A 83 6.89 1.71 -12.09
C THR A 83 7.32 0.80 -10.96
N PHE A 84 7.36 -0.51 -11.16
CA PHE A 84 7.86 -1.46 -10.16
C PHE A 84 9.38 -1.62 -10.28
N THR A 85 10.08 -1.63 -9.14
CA THR A 85 11.53 -1.87 -9.10
C THR A 85 11.92 -2.78 -7.94
N GLN A 86 12.89 -3.64 -8.18
CA GLN A 86 13.56 -4.43 -7.13
C GLN A 86 14.90 -3.80 -6.72
N ASN A 87 15.30 -2.72 -7.36
CA ASN A 87 16.52 -2.01 -7.02
C ASN A 87 16.28 -1.14 -5.78
N MET A 88 16.85 -1.57 -4.64
CA MET A 88 16.70 -0.89 -3.36
C MET A 88 17.26 0.55 -3.37
N GLU A 89 18.25 0.83 -4.21
CA GLU A 89 18.83 2.17 -4.33
C GLU A 89 17.85 3.18 -4.93
N ARG A 90 16.83 2.71 -5.64
CA ARG A 90 15.81 3.57 -6.23
C ARG A 90 14.66 3.89 -5.27
N ALA A 91 14.57 3.19 -4.14
CA ALA A 91 13.52 3.40 -3.17
C ALA A 91 13.65 4.76 -2.51
N LYS A 92 12.52 5.44 -2.31
CA LYS A 92 12.48 6.74 -1.63
C LYS A 92 11.18 6.92 -0.85
N ALA A 93 11.19 7.88 0.06
CA ALA A 93 10.00 8.28 0.81
C ALA A 93 8.84 8.60 -0.14
N GLY A 94 7.65 8.10 0.18
CA GLY A 94 6.45 8.23 -0.63
C GLY A 94 6.18 7.08 -1.59
N ASP A 95 7.16 6.23 -1.87
CA ASP A 95 6.94 5.02 -2.67
C ASP A 95 6.13 3.99 -1.88
N LEU A 96 5.52 3.04 -2.58
CA LEU A 96 4.97 1.84 -1.94
C LEU A 96 6.07 0.80 -1.76
N ILE A 97 6.09 0.15 -0.61
CA ILE A 97 6.98 -0.98 -0.32
C ILE A 97 6.15 -2.26 -0.30
N ILE A 98 6.63 -3.28 -0.99
CA ILE A 98 5.91 -4.55 -1.19
C ILE A 98 6.63 -5.65 -0.42
N PHE A 99 5.86 -6.42 0.35
CA PHE A 99 6.37 -7.52 1.18
C PHE A 99 5.78 -8.86 0.75
N ASN A 100 6.56 -9.91 1.01
CA ASN A 100 6.11 -11.29 0.95
C ASN A 100 6.61 -12.01 2.21
N TRP A 101 5.69 -12.21 3.18
CA TRP A 101 6.06 -12.76 4.49
C TRP A 101 6.19 -14.28 4.48
N ASN A 102 5.45 -14.98 3.63
CA ASN A 102 5.36 -16.43 3.64
C ASN A 102 6.22 -17.11 2.57
N GLY A 103 6.91 -16.36 1.73
CA GLY A 103 7.84 -16.90 0.74
C GLY A 103 7.20 -17.57 -0.47
N ASP A 104 5.88 -17.46 -0.65
CA ASP A 104 5.21 -17.94 -1.86
C ASP A 104 5.46 -16.99 -3.05
N ALA A 105 4.88 -17.30 -4.21
CA ALA A 105 5.09 -16.51 -5.42
C ALA A 105 4.27 -15.22 -5.47
N TRP A 106 3.40 -14.97 -4.47
CA TRP A 106 2.44 -13.86 -4.50
C TRP A 106 2.71 -12.86 -3.38
N PRO A 107 2.94 -11.57 -3.68
CA PRO A 107 3.12 -10.57 -2.63
C PRO A 107 1.86 -10.43 -1.78
N ASP A 108 2.03 -10.26 -0.47
CA ASP A 108 0.94 -10.35 0.48
C ASP A 108 0.71 -9.09 1.32
N HIS A 109 1.63 -8.12 1.28
CA HIS A 109 1.49 -6.92 2.10
C HIS A 109 2.11 -5.71 1.42
N VAL A 110 1.58 -4.52 1.72
CA VAL A 110 2.04 -3.25 1.17
C VAL A 110 2.01 -2.16 2.24
N GLY A 111 2.98 -1.27 2.18
CA GLY A 111 3.02 -0.06 2.99
C GLY A 111 3.47 1.14 2.18
N ILE A 112 3.51 2.30 2.83
CA ILE A 112 4.04 3.55 2.27
C ILE A 112 5.39 3.80 2.94
N VAL A 113 6.43 4.00 2.14
CA VAL A 113 7.76 4.32 2.67
C VAL A 113 7.71 5.69 3.31
N LYS A 114 7.98 5.74 4.62
CA LYS A 114 8.09 7.01 5.37
C LYS A 114 9.50 7.56 5.29
N THR A 115 10.49 6.75 5.64
CA THR A 115 11.90 7.14 5.64
C THR A 115 12.79 5.97 5.29
N ILE A 116 13.94 6.27 4.72
CA ILE A 116 15.05 5.34 4.57
C ILE A 116 16.26 6.01 5.18
N ASN A 117 16.84 5.41 6.21
CA ASN A 117 17.96 5.99 6.96
C ASN A 117 18.90 4.88 7.42
N LYS A 118 20.17 4.99 7.06
CA LYS A 118 21.23 4.06 7.48
C LYS A 118 20.86 2.58 7.24
N GLY A 119 20.29 2.29 6.08
CA GLY A 119 19.90 0.93 5.70
C GLY A 119 18.64 0.40 6.37
N ILE A 120 17.89 1.25 7.07
CA ILE A 120 16.59 0.90 7.68
C ILE A 120 15.49 1.64 6.95
N VAL A 121 14.48 0.90 6.47
CA VAL A 121 13.25 1.47 5.93
C VAL A 121 12.17 1.48 7.01
N THR A 122 11.52 2.62 7.16
CA THR A 122 10.32 2.76 7.98
C THR A 122 9.13 2.93 7.06
N SER A 123 8.11 2.10 7.23
CA SER A 123 6.85 2.18 6.48
C SER A 123 5.68 2.53 7.37
N ILE A 124 4.63 3.09 6.77
CA ILE A 124 3.29 3.24 7.37
C ILE A 124 2.38 2.24 6.66
N GLU A 125 1.71 1.40 7.44
CA GLU A 125 0.96 0.26 6.91
C GLU A 125 -0.45 0.20 7.49
N GLY A 126 -1.43 0.00 6.61
CA GLY A 126 -2.76 -0.45 7.02
C GLY A 126 -2.73 -1.94 7.34
N ASN A 127 -3.62 -2.38 8.21
CA ASN A 127 -3.67 -3.76 8.70
C ASN A 127 -2.35 -4.23 9.35
N HIS A 128 -1.66 -3.32 10.01
CA HIS A 128 -0.53 -3.62 10.87
C HIS A 128 -1.07 -3.81 12.30
N ASN A 129 -1.08 -5.07 12.79
CA ASN A 129 -1.75 -5.40 14.06
C ASN A 129 -3.20 -4.88 14.12
N LYS A 130 -3.95 -5.04 13.04
CA LYS A 130 -5.36 -4.62 12.89
C LYS A 130 -5.59 -3.10 12.96
N THR A 131 -4.54 -2.30 12.80
CA THR A 131 -4.61 -0.84 12.79
C THR A 131 -3.68 -0.27 11.71
N VAL A 132 -3.48 1.04 11.71
CA VAL A 132 -2.42 1.69 10.94
C VAL A 132 -1.23 1.90 11.86
N GLY A 133 -0.07 1.42 11.46
CA GLY A 133 1.13 1.50 12.29
C GLY A 133 2.41 1.61 11.47
N TYR A 134 3.52 1.82 12.18
CA TYR A 134 4.86 1.85 11.62
C TYR A 134 5.52 0.47 11.67
N ARG A 135 6.36 0.22 10.67
CA ARG A 135 7.28 -0.93 10.67
C ARG A 135 8.67 -0.44 10.33
N ASN A 136 9.67 -0.95 11.05
CA ASN A 136 11.07 -0.77 10.72
C ASN A 136 11.64 -2.10 10.26
N LEU A 137 12.37 -2.08 9.14
CA LEU A 137 12.96 -3.28 8.57
C LEU A 137 14.27 -2.92 7.87
N ALA A 138 15.24 -3.84 7.90
CA ALA A 138 16.45 -3.66 7.11
C ALA A 138 16.10 -3.59 5.62
N LEU A 139 16.66 -2.62 4.92
CA LEU A 139 16.36 -2.41 3.49
C LEU A 139 16.74 -3.62 2.64
N ASN A 140 17.72 -4.43 3.07
CA ASN A 140 18.12 -5.66 2.40
C ASN A 140 17.37 -6.89 2.90
N SER A 141 16.31 -6.73 3.68
CA SER A 141 15.52 -7.86 4.18
C SER A 141 14.97 -8.73 3.03
N PRO A 142 15.04 -10.07 3.15
CA PRO A 142 14.49 -10.96 2.12
C PRO A 142 12.98 -10.91 2.02
N PHE A 143 12.28 -10.31 2.99
CA PHE A 143 10.82 -10.14 2.95
C PHE A 143 10.38 -8.99 2.03
N ILE A 144 11.29 -8.08 1.66
CA ILE A 144 10.96 -6.99 0.74
C ILE A 144 11.05 -7.52 -0.70
N VAL A 145 9.93 -7.49 -1.40
CA VAL A 145 9.83 -7.89 -2.82
C VAL A 145 10.35 -6.79 -3.73
N GLY A 146 10.02 -5.54 -3.41
CA GLY A 146 10.38 -4.39 -4.22
C GLY A 146 9.54 -3.17 -3.85
N PHE A 147 9.53 -2.21 -4.75
CA PHE A 147 8.89 -0.91 -4.55
C PHE A 147 8.08 -0.52 -5.78
N ILE A 148 6.95 0.15 -5.56
CA ILE A 148 6.21 0.82 -6.62
C ILE A 148 6.53 2.31 -6.52
N LYS A 149 7.09 2.85 -7.59
CA LYS A 149 7.50 4.26 -7.67
C LYS A 149 6.27 5.13 -7.92
N LEU A 150 6.09 6.14 -7.09
CA LEU A 150 4.99 7.11 -7.22
C LEU A 150 5.47 8.48 -7.65
#